data_65fb803fccc374bbdd38cbad279e64ac
#
_entry.id   65fb803fccc374bbdd38cbad279e64ac
#
_cell.length_a   1.000
_cell.length_b   1.000
_cell.length_c   1.000
_cell.angle_alpha   90.00
_cell.angle_beta   90.00
_cell.angle_gamma   90.00
#
_symmetry.space_group_name_H-M   'P 1'
#
loop_
_entity.id
_entity.type
_entity.pdbx_description
1 polymer ?
#
loop_
_entity_poly.entity_id
_entity_poly.type
_entity_poly.pdbx_seq_one_letter_code
_entity_poly.pdbx_strand_id
1 'polypeptide(L)'
;NLRCHLAIDCSASMSFGEPVNKLEYAKKLTATLAYIYLGQGDAVGLHTLQKKNQKIIPTKRNPAQVQEILQVLGPLKAKGKTNLVQSLHEIAESSRTRAFVVVISDFFEERASIKNAITHLRDRKHDVVLFQLLDKQEIEFTFDRPTRFVDLEGEGSIITEPTLIKEEYLKRLEEHSMAINEHCLECEASFNRVSTTQSISETLN
;
A
#
# COMPACT_ATOMS: atom_id res chain seq x y z
N ASN A 1 -12.35 17.98 -11.49
CA ASN A 1 -11.17 18.56 -10.81
C ASN A 1 -10.96 17.86 -9.48
N LEU A 2 -10.30 16.71 -9.53
CA LEU A 2 -10.04 15.89 -8.37
C LEU A 2 -8.68 16.28 -7.71
N ARG A 3 -8.59 16.12 -6.40
CA ARG A 3 -7.29 16.09 -5.69
C ARG A 3 -7.00 14.66 -5.34
N CYS A 4 -5.90 14.12 -5.86
CA CYS A 4 -5.48 12.74 -5.64
C CYS A 4 -4.24 12.70 -4.74
N HIS A 5 -4.34 12.02 -3.62
CA HIS A 5 -3.23 11.69 -2.75
C HIS A 5 -2.82 10.24 -3.00
N LEU A 6 -1.63 10.03 -3.51
CA LEU A 6 -1.04 8.70 -3.67
C LEU A 6 -0.18 8.42 -2.44
N ALA A 7 -0.55 7.42 -1.67
CA ALA A 7 0.14 6.99 -0.46
C ALA A 7 0.79 5.63 -0.70
N ILE A 8 2.12 5.59 -0.69
CA ILE A 8 2.92 4.38 -0.97
C ILE A 8 3.65 3.91 0.29
N ASP A 9 3.41 2.68 0.69
CA ASP A 9 4.13 2.05 1.79
C ASP A 9 5.58 1.73 1.40
N CYS A 10 6.49 2.05 2.31
CA CYS A 10 7.93 1.85 2.16
C CYS A 10 8.53 1.10 3.35
N SER A 11 7.71 0.37 4.11
CA SER A 11 8.15 -0.49 5.20
C SER A 11 9.06 -1.61 4.71
N ALA A 12 9.76 -2.24 5.62
CA ALA A 12 10.69 -3.32 5.30
C ALA A 12 9.98 -4.53 4.66
N SER A 13 8.73 -4.80 5.03
CA SER A 13 7.90 -5.87 4.44
C SER A 13 7.70 -5.70 2.93
N MET A 14 7.69 -4.46 2.44
CA MET A 14 7.57 -4.15 1.01
C MET A 14 8.81 -4.55 0.19
N SER A 15 9.92 -4.94 0.82
CA SER A 15 11.09 -5.49 0.12
C SER A 15 10.91 -6.95 -0.33
N PHE A 16 9.86 -7.63 0.15
CA PHE A 16 9.62 -9.03 -0.15
C PHE A 16 9.12 -9.24 -1.58
N GLY A 17 9.55 -10.35 -2.21
CA GLY A 17 9.15 -10.81 -3.54
C GLY A 17 10.28 -10.81 -4.57
N GLU A 18 10.22 -11.76 -5.51
CA GLU A 18 11.14 -11.92 -6.64
C GLU A 18 10.37 -12.35 -7.90
N PRO A 19 10.79 -11.95 -9.10
CA PRO A 19 11.89 -11.04 -9.45
C PRO A 19 11.58 -9.55 -9.23
N VAL A 20 10.33 -9.20 -8.92
CA VAL A 20 9.87 -7.84 -8.64
C VAL A 20 9.28 -7.84 -7.25
N ASN A 21 9.90 -7.13 -6.31
CA ASN A 21 9.36 -7.02 -4.96
C ASN A 21 8.15 -6.07 -4.90
N LYS A 22 7.42 -6.10 -3.78
CA LYS A 22 6.21 -5.30 -3.58
C LYS A 22 6.45 -3.80 -3.76
N LEU A 23 7.61 -3.26 -3.29
CA LEU A 23 7.92 -1.85 -3.44
C LEU A 23 8.14 -1.46 -4.92
N GLU A 24 8.87 -2.25 -5.70
CA GLU A 24 9.09 -1.96 -7.12
C GLU A 24 7.79 -2.02 -7.91
N TYR A 25 6.88 -2.93 -7.56
CA TYR A 25 5.53 -2.97 -8.11
C TYR A 25 4.74 -1.71 -7.71
N ALA A 26 4.75 -1.36 -6.42
CA ALA A 26 4.08 -0.17 -5.90
C ALA A 26 4.56 1.13 -6.57
N LYS A 27 5.87 1.27 -6.82
CA LYS A 27 6.44 2.41 -7.55
C LYS A 27 5.85 2.52 -8.97
N LYS A 28 5.81 1.40 -9.71
CA LYS A 28 5.24 1.38 -11.07
C LYS A 28 3.76 1.75 -11.06
N LEU A 29 2.98 1.18 -10.15
CA LEU A 29 1.56 1.49 -10.01
C LEU A 29 1.35 2.96 -9.65
N THR A 30 2.09 3.49 -8.66
CA THR A 30 2.03 4.89 -8.24
C THR A 30 2.38 5.84 -9.39
N ALA A 31 3.47 5.55 -10.13
CA ALA A 31 3.90 6.36 -11.26
C ALA A 31 2.86 6.39 -12.39
N THR A 32 2.26 5.23 -12.68
CA THR A 32 1.20 5.09 -13.70
C THR A 32 -0.04 5.90 -13.30
N LEU A 33 -0.51 5.77 -12.06
CA LEU A 33 -1.64 6.54 -11.56
C LEU A 33 -1.38 8.04 -11.57
N ALA A 34 -0.18 8.47 -11.14
CA ALA A 34 0.22 9.87 -11.20
C ALA A 34 0.17 10.42 -12.63
N TYR A 35 0.71 9.66 -13.59
CA TYR A 35 0.69 10.04 -15.01
C TYR A 35 -0.74 10.17 -15.56
N ILE A 36 -1.60 9.20 -15.26
CA ILE A 36 -3.00 9.18 -15.72
C ILE A 36 -3.76 10.38 -15.16
N TYR A 37 -3.76 10.59 -13.84
CA TYR A 37 -4.53 11.66 -13.20
C TYR A 37 -4.02 13.06 -13.57
N LEU A 38 -2.70 13.26 -13.64
CA LEU A 38 -2.15 14.53 -14.12
C LEU A 38 -2.50 14.79 -15.60
N GLY A 39 -2.49 13.71 -16.42
CA GLY A 39 -2.91 13.79 -17.84
C GLY A 39 -4.40 14.15 -18.00
N GLN A 40 -5.25 13.78 -17.05
CA GLN A 40 -6.67 14.16 -16.98
C GLN A 40 -6.89 15.58 -16.42
N GLY A 41 -5.82 16.25 -16.02
CA GLY A 41 -5.90 17.61 -15.45
C GLY A 41 -6.26 17.62 -13.96
N ASP A 42 -6.10 16.53 -13.26
CA ASP A 42 -6.29 16.47 -11.81
C ASP A 42 -5.04 16.91 -11.04
N ALA A 43 -5.22 17.27 -9.77
CA ALA A 43 -4.11 17.61 -8.90
C ALA A 43 -3.62 16.35 -8.17
N VAL A 44 -2.34 16.00 -8.32
CA VAL A 44 -1.77 14.80 -7.71
C VAL A 44 -0.68 15.16 -6.71
N GLY A 45 -0.65 14.46 -5.58
CA GLY A 45 0.41 14.51 -4.58
C GLY A 45 0.88 13.11 -4.19
N LEU A 46 2.02 13.03 -3.51
CA LEU A 46 2.62 11.77 -3.06
C LEU A 46 2.92 11.82 -1.56
N HIS A 47 2.63 10.73 -0.87
CA HIS A 47 3.01 10.48 0.51
C HIS A 47 3.75 9.15 0.60
N THR A 48 5.00 9.16 1.07
CA THR A 48 5.71 7.92 1.39
C THR A 48 5.42 7.54 2.83
N LEU A 49 4.84 6.36 3.04
CA LEU A 49 4.43 5.88 4.36
C LEU A 49 5.62 5.18 5.02
N GLN A 50 6.44 5.96 5.72
CA GLN A 50 7.65 5.49 6.36
C GLN A 50 7.90 6.28 7.65
N LYS A 51 8.13 5.60 8.76
CA LYS A 51 8.28 6.24 10.08
C LYS A 51 9.46 7.22 10.17
N LYS A 52 10.52 6.97 9.38
CA LYS A 52 11.67 7.87 9.26
C LYS A 52 11.83 8.28 7.80
N ASN A 53 12.21 9.53 7.56
CA ASN A 53 12.44 10.09 6.22
C ASN A 53 11.22 10.11 5.30
N GLN A 54 10.01 10.26 5.85
CA GLN A 54 8.80 10.47 5.08
C GLN A 54 8.98 11.61 4.06
N LYS A 55 8.52 11.39 2.84
CA LYS A 55 8.46 12.40 1.78
C LYS A 55 7.01 12.73 1.49
N ILE A 56 6.69 14.01 1.39
CA ILE A 56 5.37 14.51 1.03
C ILE A 56 5.52 15.48 -0.13
N ILE A 57 4.87 15.17 -1.25
CA ILE A 57 4.71 16.08 -2.38
C ILE A 57 3.26 16.58 -2.31
N PRO A 58 3.03 17.89 -2.10
CA PRO A 58 1.67 18.44 -2.06
C PRO A 58 0.94 18.25 -3.40
N THR A 59 -0.41 18.15 -3.33
CA THR A 59 -1.21 18.05 -4.55
C THR A 59 -1.13 19.32 -5.38
N LYS A 60 -0.68 19.20 -6.62
CA LYS A 60 -0.64 20.29 -7.60
C LYS A 60 -1.16 19.81 -8.95
N ARG A 61 -1.82 20.71 -9.67
CA ARG A 61 -2.27 20.51 -11.05
C ARG A 61 -1.21 21.01 -12.02
N ASN A 62 -0.12 20.29 -12.14
CA ASN A 62 0.96 20.62 -13.06
C ASN A 62 1.50 19.32 -13.67
N PRO A 63 1.45 19.13 -14.99
CA PRO A 63 2.00 17.94 -15.65
C PRO A 63 3.46 17.66 -15.27
N ALA A 64 4.25 18.71 -15.03
CA ALA A 64 5.64 18.57 -14.60
C ALA A 64 5.79 17.89 -13.23
N GLN A 65 4.72 17.81 -12.41
CA GLN A 65 4.73 17.13 -11.13
C GLN A 65 5.04 15.63 -11.26
N VAL A 66 4.75 15.02 -12.40
CA VAL A 66 5.17 13.65 -12.69
C VAL A 66 6.66 13.46 -12.47
N GLN A 67 7.48 14.41 -12.94
CA GLN A 67 8.93 14.34 -12.79
C GLN A 67 9.37 14.43 -11.33
N GLU A 68 8.72 15.30 -10.53
CA GLU A 68 8.97 15.40 -9.09
C GLU A 68 8.63 14.10 -8.37
N ILE A 69 7.49 13.50 -8.71
CA ILE A 69 7.07 12.20 -8.17
C ILE A 69 8.06 11.09 -8.54
N LEU A 70 8.48 11.01 -9.79
CA LEU A 70 9.45 10.01 -10.27
C LEU A 70 10.82 10.17 -9.59
N GLN A 71 11.26 11.40 -9.34
CA GLN A 71 12.51 11.67 -8.60
C GLN A 71 12.46 11.19 -7.16
N VAL A 72 11.28 11.19 -6.53
CA VAL A 72 11.10 10.63 -5.18
C VAL A 72 10.98 9.11 -5.22
N LEU A 73 10.22 8.56 -6.18
CA LEU A 73 9.99 7.11 -6.28
C LEU A 73 11.26 6.35 -6.67
N GLY A 74 12.08 6.89 -7.58
CA GLY A 74 13.26 6.20 -8.10
C GLY A 74 14.21 5.68 -7.01
N PRO A 75 14.75 6.53 -6.12
CA PRO A 75 15.68 6.12 -5.07
C PRO A 75 15.02 5.48 -3.85
N LEU A 76 13.68 5.38 -3.82
CA LEU A 76 12.93 4.88 -2.67
C LEU A 76 13.31 3.43 -2.37
N LYS A 77 13.54 3.12 -1.09
CA LYS A 77 13.90 1.79 -0.61
C LYS A 77 12.96 1.36 0.50
N ALA A 78 12.58 0.09 0.48
CA ALA A 78 11.83 -0.52 1.56
C ALA A 78 12.72 -0.68 2.80
N LYS A 79 12.36 -0.01 3.89
CA LYS A 79 13.18 0.00 5.12
C LYS A 79 12.39 0.45 6.35
N GLY A 80 12.62 -0.24 7.46
CA GLY A 80 12.06 0.14 8.75
C GLY A 80 10.56 -0.11 8.85
N LYS A 81 9.93 0.55 9.79
CA LYS A 81 8.50 0.42 10.05
C LYS A 81 7.69 1.44 9.25
N THR A 82 6.50 1.06 8.89
CA THR A 82 5.52 1.98 8.31
C THR A 82 4.98 2.96 9.37
N ASN A 83 4.41 4.06 8.91
CA ASN A 83 3.53 4.95 9.67
C ASN A 83 2.16 5.09 8.96
N LEU A 84 1.73 4.04 8.28
CA LEU A 84 0.54 4.02 7.45
C LEU A 84 -0.67 4.65 8.16
N VAL A 85 -1.05 4.12 9.31
CA VAL A 85 -2.23 4.57 10.06
C VAL A 85 -2.14 6.06 10.40
N GLN A 86 -1.02 6.50 10.97
CA GLN A 86 -0.80 7.91 11.30
C GLN A 86 -0.87 8.80 10.06
N SER A 87 -0.22 8.40 8.97
CA SER A 87 -0.21 9.19 7.73
C SER A 87 -1.60 9.29 7.10
N LEU A 88 -2.43 8.25 7.17
CA LEU A 88 -3.81 8.31 6.69
C LEU A 88 -4.65 9.29 7.53
N HIS A 89 -4.46 9.33 8.85
CA HIS A 89 -5.10 10.33 9.70
C HIS A 89 -4.63 11.76 9.35
N GLU A 90 -3.34 11.95 9.08
CA GLU A 90 -2.78 13.24 8.66
C GLU A 90 -3.34 13.70 7.30
N ILE A 91 -3.50 12.78 6.34
CA ILE A 91 -4.14 13.06 5.05
C ILE A 91 -5.59 13.50 5.27
N ALA A 92 -6.35 12.78 6.12
CA ALA A 92 -7.73 13.10 6.44
C ALA A 92 -7.87 14.52 7.03
N GLU A 93 -6.96 14.93 7.90
CA GLU A 93 -6.99 16.26 8.56
C GLU A 93 -6.47 17.38 7.65
N SER A 94 -5.46 17.11 6.83
CA SER A 94 -4.83 18.12 5.98
C SER A 94 -5.69 18.54 4.78
N SER A 95 -6.56 17.67 4.32
CA SER A 95 -7.39 17.89 3.13
C SER A 95 -8.73 18.52 3.51
N ARG A 96 -8.85 19.86 3.33
CA ARG A 96 -10.09 20.62 3.64
C ARG A 96 -11.25 20.33 2.70
N THR A 97 -10.99 19.75 1.55
CA THR A 97 -12.00 19.44 0.53
C THR A 97 -11.96 17.96 0.20
N ARG A 98 -13.07 17.42 -0.33
CA ARG A 98 -13.13 16.04 -0.83
C ARG A 98 -11.91 15.74 -1.72
N ALA A 99 -11.22 14.66 -1.42
CA ALA A 99 -10.06 14.19 -2.16
C ALA A 99 -10.23 12.70 -2.50
N PHE A 100 -9.45 12.24 -3.46
CA PHE A 100 -9.30 10.84 -3.80
C PHE A 100 -7.98 10.34 -3.19
N VAL A 101 -8.05 9.36 -2.32
CA VAL A 101 -6.90 8.82 -1.58
C VAL A 101 -6.66 7.40 -2.03
N VAL A 102 -5.53 7.16 -2.66
CA VAL A 102 -5.08 5.82 -3.08
C VAL A 102 -3.97 5.37 -2.14
N VAL A 103 -4.17 4.23 -1.49
CA VAL A 103 -3.21 3.64 -0.56
C VAL A 103 -2.68 2.33 -1.13
N ILE A 104 -1.36 2.22 -1.24
CA ILE A 104 -0.66 1.06 -1.80
C ILE A 104 0.25 0.49 -0.72
N SER A 105 -0.09 -0.68 -0.17
CA SER A 105 0.60 -1.34 0.94
C SER A 105 0.30 -2.84 0.93
N ASP A 106 1.01 -3.64 1.71
CA ASP A 106 0.59 -5.00 2.06
C ASP A 106 -0.40 -5.04 3.23
N PHE A 107 -0.56 -3.91 3.94
CA PHE A 107 -1.48 -3.73 5.07
C PHE A 107 -1.25 -4.71 6.24
N PHE A 108 -0.01 -5.14 6.49
CA PHE A 108 0.32 -6.01 7.63
C PHE A 108 0.38 -5.26 8.98
N GLU A 109 -0.51 -4.31 9.15
CA GLU A 109 -0.76 -3.56 10.37
C GLU A 109 -1.96 -4.15 11.15
N GLU A 110 -2.15 -3.68 12.37
CA GLU A 110 -3.30 -4.08 13.18
C GLU A 110 -4.63 -3.70 12.49
N ARG A 111 -5.53 -4.69 12.34
CA ARG A 111 -6.82 -4.52 11.64
C ARG A 111 -7.65 -3.35 12.17
N ALA A 112 -7.75 -3.24 13.49
CA ALA A 112 -8.56 -2.18 14.12
C ALA A 112 -8.02 -0.79 13.78
N SER A 113 -6.70 -0.63 13.75
CA SER A 113 -6.05 0.63 13.41
C SER A 113 -6.24 1.00 11.93
N ILE A 114 -6.15 0.02 11.02
CA ILE A 114 -6.44 0.23 9.59
C ILE A 114 -7.90 0.65 9.41
N LYS A 115 -8.85 -0.07 10.01
CA LYS A 115 -10.28 0.23 9.95
C LYS A 115 -10.58 1.66 10.43
N ASN A 116 -10.03 2.08 11.55
CA ASN A 116 -10.19 3.42 12.09
C ASN A 116 -9.66 4.50 11.14
N ALA A 117 -8.52 4.26 10.49
CA ALA A 117 -7.94 5.21 9.54
C ALA A 117 -8.80 5.35 8.26
N ILE A 118 -9.34 4.23 7.74
CA ILE A 118 -10.27 4.24 6.60
C ILE A 118 -11.55 4.99 6.96
N THR A 119 -12.16 4.69 8.11
CA THR A 119 -13.36 5.38 8.59
C THR A 119 -13.12 6.89 8.70
N HIS A 120 -11.99 7.30 9.28
CA HIS A 120 -11.65 8.73 9.40
C HIS A 120 -11.56 9.43 8.05
N LEU A 121 -10.93 8.81 7.04
CA LEU A 121 -10.89 9.34 5.67
C LEU A 121 -12.31 9.48 5.08
N ARG A 122 -13.17 8.48 5.28
CA ARG A 122 -14.54 8.48 4.77
C ARG A 122 -15.44 9.50 5.49
N ASP A 123 -15.27 9.67 6.80
CA ASP A 123 -15.97 10.70 7.58
C ASP A 123 -15.65 12.11 7.10
N ARG A 124 -14.41 12.32 6.63
CA ARG A 124 -13.96 13.55 5.97
C ARG A 124 -14.40 13.64 4.50
N LYS A 125 -15.23 12.71 4.03
CA LYS A 125 -15.81 12.66 2.66
C LYS A 125 -14.79 12.40 1.56
N HIS A 126 -13.62 11.81 1.89
CA HIS A 126 -12.66 11.40 0.88
C HIS A 126 -13.10 10.09 0.22
N ASP A 127 -12.84 9.95 -1.07
CA ASP A 127 -12.95 8.67 -1.78
C ASP A 127 -11.66 7.89 -1.54
N VAL A 128 -11.79 6.64 -1.11
CA VAL A 128 -10.65 5.82 -0.68
C VAL A 128 -10.57 4.55 -1.52
N VAL A 129 -9.38 4.29 -2.06
CA VAL A 129 -9.05 3.05 -2.77
C VAL A 129 -7.80 2.45 -2.16
N LEU A 130 -7.88 1.20 -1.76
CA LEU A 130 -6.77 0.42 -1.22
C LEU A 130 -6.30 -0.60 -2.26
N PHE A 131 -4.99 -0.67 -2.49
CA PHE A 131 -4.32 -1.74 -3.21
C PHE A 131 -3.46 -2.54 -2.23
N GLN A 132 -3.94 -3.73 -1.86
CA GLN A 132 -3.15 -4.68 -1.08
C GLN A 132 -2.21 -5.43 -2.01
N LEU A 133 -0.91 -5.22 -1.86
CA LEU A 133 0.12 -5.90 -2.64
C LEU A 133 0.61 -7.15 -1.91
N LEU A 134 0.51 -8.29 -2.57
CA LEU A 134 1.02 -9.57 -2.08
C LEU A 134 1.94 -10.19 -3.13
N ASP A 135 3.02 -10.78 -2.66
CA ASP A 135 3.86 -11.61 -3.52
C ASP A 135 3.24 -12.99 -3.75
N LYS A 136 3.58 -13.61 -4.87
CA LYS A 136 3.11 -14.97 -5.19
C LYS A 136 3.44 -15.96 -4.08
N GLN A 137 4.62 -15.84 -3.47
CA GLN A 137 5.01 -16.73 -2.37
C GLN A 137 4.18 -16.50 -1.10
N GLU A 138 3.71 -15.27 -0.86
CA GLU A 138 2.77 -14.98 0.24
C GLU A 138 1.38 -15.59 -0.03
N ILE A 139 0.92 -15.55 -1.29
CA ILE A 139 -0.39 -16.07 -1.71
C ILE A 139 -0.43 -17.59 -1.74
N GLU A 140 0.60 -18.24 -2.28
CA GLU A 140 0.64 -19.69 -2.50
C GLU A 140 1.40 -20.45 -1.39
N PHE A 141 2.20 -19.76 -0.63
CA PHE A 141 3.09 -20.30 0.40
C PHE A 141 3.93 -21.47 -0.13
N THR A 142 4.69 -21.22 -1.22
CA THR A 142 5.46 -22.23 -1.97
C THR A 142 6.87 -22.41 -1.43
N PHE A 143 7.03 -22.61 -0.13
CA PHE A 143 8.31 -22.90 0.50
C PHE A 143 8.46 -24.42 0.66
N ASP A 144 9.44 -25.01 -0.04
CA ASP A 144 9.62 -26.48 -0.11
C ASP A 144 10.66 -27.02 0.89
N ARG A 145 11.33 -26.15 1.65
CA ARG A 145 12.41 -26.53 2.58
C ARG A 145 12.27 -25.80 3.91
N PRO A 146 12.83 -26.35 4.99
CA PRO A 146 12.90 -25.62 6.25
C PRO A 146 13.43 -24.22 6.03
N THR A 147 12.60 -23.23 6.35
CA THR A 147 12.86 -21.84 6.02
C THR A 147 12.91 -21.02 7.30
N ARG A 148 13.86 -20.11 7.35
CA ARG A 148 13.92 -19.12 8.41
C ARG A 148 13.02 -17.96 8.03
N PHE A 149 11.90 -17.84 8.69
CA PHE A 149 11.03 -16.68 8.58
C PHE A 149 11.54 -15.58 9.51
N VAL A 150 11.89 -14.44 8.94
CA VAL A 150 12.41 -13.29 9.67
C VAL A 150 11.35 -12.20 9.65
N ASP A 151 11.02 -11.67 10.82
CA ASP A 151 10.24 -10.46 10.91
C ASP A 151 11.07 -9.28 10.37
N LEU A 152 10.69 -8.74 9.22
CA LEU A 152 11.41 -7.64 8.56
C LEU A 152 11.26 -6.30 9.30
N GLU A 153 10.27 -6.18 10.17
CA GLU A 153 9.97 -4.97 10.95
C GLU A 153 10.28 -5.12 12.45
N GLY A 154 10.55 -6.33 12.91
CA GLY A 154 10.86 -6.68 14.30
C GLY A 154 12.24 -7.37 14.46
N GLU A 155 12.47 -7.90 15.66
CA GLU A 155 13.70 -8.68 15.99
C GLU A 155 13.45 -10.19 16.04
N GLY A 156 12.27 -10.63 15.60
CA GLY A 156 11.85 -12.03 15.65
C GLY A 156 12.30 -12.83 14.43
N SER A 157 12.68 -14.07 14.65
CA SER A 157 12.80 -15.06 13.57
C SER A 157 12.37 -16.44 14.05
N ILE A 158 11.67 -17.18 13.21
CA ILE A 158 11.23 -18.53 13.47
C ILE A 158 11.80 -19.43 12.38
N ILE A 159 12.48 -20.51 12.79
CA ILE A 159 12.88 -21.59 11.89
C ILE A 159 11.84 -22.68 12.05
N THR A 160 11.11 -22.98 11.00
CA THR A 160 10.10 -24.04 11.02
C THR A 160 9.99 -24.72 9.67
N GLU A 161 9.37 -25.89 9.67
CA GLU A 161 8.97 -26.54 8.43
C GLU A 161 7.73 -25.81 7.86
N PRO A 162 7.82 -25.29 6.61
CA PRO A 162 6.73 -24.54 6.00
C PRO A 162 5.40 -25.28 6.00
N THR A 163 5.42 -26.59 5.85
CA THR A 163 4.23 -27.45 5.83
C THR A 163 3.43 -27.38 7.13
N LEU A 164 4.07 -27.15 8.27
CA LEU A 164 3.41 -27.09 9.58
C LEU A 164 2.63 -25.78 9.80
N ILE A 165 3.03 -24.72 9.12
CA ILE A 165 2.41 -23.39 9.33
C ILE A 165 1.62 -22.90 8.13
N LYS A 166 1.71 -23.58 6.98
CA LYS A 166 1.09 -23.15 5.72
C LYS A 166 -0.40 -22.88 5.85
N GLU A 167 -1.16 -23.84 6.35
CA GLU A 167 -2.62 -23.73 6.43
C GLU A 167 -3.03 -22.57 7.34
N GLU A 168 -2.40 -22.46 8.51
CA GLU A 168 -2.68 -21.39 9.47
C GLU A 168 -2.30 -20.03 8.92
N TYR A 169 -1.13 -19.92 8.22
CA TYR A 169 -0.70 -18.68 7.59
C TYR A 169 -1.69 -18.23 6.51
N LEU A 170 -2.04 -19.12 5.58
CA LEU A 170 -2.97 -18.78 4.49
C LEU A 170 -4.36 -18.39 5.03
N LYS A 171 -4.84 -19.11 6.05
CA LYS A 171 -6.09 -18.78 6.74
C LYS A 171 -6.03 -17.38 7.35
N ARG A 172 -4.99 -17.05 8.10
CA ARG A 172 -4.82 -15.72 8.72
C ARG A 172 -4.70 -14.61 7.69
N LEU A 173 -3.97 -14.85 6.60
CA LEU A 173 -3.84 -13.89 5.50
C LEU A 173 -5.21 -13.60 4.88
N GLU A 174 -5.98 -14.66 4.59
CA GLU A 174 -7.32 -14.52 4.01
C GLU A 174 -8.27 -13.79 4.96
N GLU A 175 -8.35 -14.21 6.22
CA GLU A 175 -9.16 -13.55 7.26
C GLU A 175 -8.78 -12.07 7.43
N HIS A 176 -7.49 -11.75 7.32
CA HIS A 176 -7.01 -10.37 7.41
C HIS A 176 -7.49 -9.54 6.22
N SER A 177 -7.29 -10.05 5.00
CA SER A 177 -7.71 -9.37 3.77
C SER A 177 -9.23 -9.22 3.68
N MET A 178 -9.97 -10.26 4.02
CA MET A 178 -11.43 -10.23 4.05
C MET A 178 -11.96 -9.18 5.04
N ALA A 179 -11.41 -9.14 6.25
CA ALA A 179 -11.85 -8.18 7.27
C ALA A 179 -11.61 -6.71 6.86
N ILE A 180 -10.56 -6.42 6.09
CA ILE A 180 -10.32 -5.08 5.53
C ILE A 180 -11.31 -4.81 4.40
N ASN A 181 -11.52 -5.78 3.51
CA ASN A 181 -12.47 -5.63 2.39
C ASN A 181 -13.90 -5.41 2.86
N GLU A 182 -14.38 -6.20 3.82
CA GLU A 182 -15.71 -6.04 4.42
C GLU A 182 -15.89 -4.63 4.99
N HIS A 183 -14.90 -4.14 5.73
CA HIS A 183 -14.96 -2.79 6.27
C HIS A 183 -14.94 -1.72 5.18
N CYS A 184 -14.15 -1.91 4.11
CA CYS A 184 -14.18 -1.01 2.96
C CYS A 184 -15.58 -0.94 2.33
N LEU A 185 -16.25 -2.10 2.17
CA LEU A 185 -17.61 -2.15 1.66
C LEU A 185 -18.61 -1.42 2.57
N GLU A 186 -18.49 -1.60 3.90
CA GLU A 186 -19.33 -0.92 4.90
C GLU A 186 -19.25 0.61 4.82
N CYS A 187 -18.06 1.15 4.54
CA CYS A 187 -17.84 2.61 4.47
C CYS A 187 -17.65 3.16 3.05
N GLU A 188 -18.09 2.42 2.04
CA GLU A 188 -18.03 2.84 0.62
C GLU A 188 -16.60 3.18 0.14
N ALA A 189 -15.60 2.44 0.62
CA ALA A 189 -14.24 2.45 0.10
C ALA A 189 -14.02 1.26 -0.84
N SER A 190 -13.03 1.33 -1.73
CA SER A 190 -12.67 0.25 -2.62
C SER A 190 -11.44 -0.49 -2.10
N PHE A 191 -11.46 -1.82 -2.17
CA PHE A 191 -10.34 -2.68 -1.83
C PHE A 191 -9.98 -3.58 -2.99
N ASN A 192 -8.70 -3.59 -3.38
CA ASN A 192 -8.17 -4.39 -4.47
C ASN A 192 -6.98 -5.20 -3.98
N ARG A 193 -7.10 -6.51 -3.99
CA ARG A 193 -5.99 -7.42 -3.71
C ARG A 193 -5.23 -7.71 -4.99
N VAL A 194 -3.93 -7.44 -5.01
CA VAL A 194 -3.10 -7.47 -6.21
C VAL A 194 -1.88 -8.35 -5.97
N SER A 195 -1.63 -9.29 -6.87
CA SER A 195 -0.37 -10.02 -6.91
C SER A 195 0.70 -9.22 -7.65
N THR A 196 1.94 -9.22 -7.15
CA THR A 196 3.08 -8.60 -7.83
C THR A 196 3.41 -9.23 -9.20
N THR A 197 2.80 -10.37 -9.52
CA THR A 197 2.92 -11.03 -10.84
C THR A 197 1.94 -10.50 -11.88
N GLN A 198 0.89 -9.77 -11.47
CA GLN A 198 -0.05 -9.15 -12.40
C GLN A 198 0.59 -7.97 -13.12
N SER A 199 0.20 -7.73 -14.36
CA SER A 199 0.60 -6.50 -15.05
C SER A 199 -0.13 -5.28 -14.45
N ILE A 200 0.48 -4.10 -14.53
CA ILE A 200 -0.17 -2.85 -14.09
C ILE A 200 -1.49 -2.62 -14.86
N SER A 201 -1.55 -3.01 -16.14
CA SER A 201 -2.77 -2.89 -16.93
C SER A 201 -3.91 -3.75 -16.40
N GLU A 202 -3.63 -4.97 -15.97
CA GLU A 202 -4.64 -5.86 -15.35
C GLU A 202 -5.12 -5.32 -13.99
N THR A 203 -4.23 -4.67 -13.24
CA THR A 203 -4.56 -4.08 -11.93
C THR A 203 -5.47 -2.85 -12.06
N LEU A 204 -5.41 -2.14 -13.19
CA LEU A 204 -6.18 -0.90 -13.42
C LEU A 204 -7.46 -1.12 -14.25
N ASN A 205 -7.76 -2.33 -14.69
CA ASN A 205 -9.00 -2.72 -15.36
C ASN A 205 -10.03 -3.25 -14.38
#